data_e60f01700c6f9cd2a53c16496eed4f83
#
_entry.id   e60f01700c6f9cd2a53c16496eed4f83
#
_cell.length_a   1.000
_cell.length_b   1.000
_cell.length_c   1.000
_cell.angle_alpha   90.00
_cell.angle_beta   90.00
_cell.angle_gamma   90.00
#
_symmetry.space_group_name_H-M   'P 1'
#
loop_
_entity.id
_entity.type
_entity.pdbx_description
1 polymer ?
#
loop_
_entity_poly.entity_id
_entity_poly.type
_entity_poly.pdbx_seq_one_letter_code
_entity_poly.pdbx_strand_id
1 'polypeptide(L)'
;IRALKKEKTLGLSFAGTKDNIVGMAVAAGTKGYYFPVINFITKDLLTGFADELAASCKTMYVPDAKQFLHYMTDHKPQGVDAFYHQSLRDVSIGAYLLDPLTGSYPIEKIAGTYASKELPSYQDLFGKTVLEMASMQPSFDAYVCHQAAAALFCGPVIEKQLEEEDMSALYK
;
A
#
# COMPACT_ATOMS: atom_id res chain seq x y z
N ILE A 1 -14.90 1.67 8.92
CA ILE A 1 -14.92 0.31 8.32
C ILE A 1 -16.06 0.19 7.29
N ARG A 2 -17.34 0.35 7.66
CA ARG A 2 -18.48 0.20 6.72
C ARG A 2 -18.39 1.15 5.51
N ALA A 3 -17.86 2.36 5.68
CA ALA A 3 -17.68 3.31 4.58
C ALA A 3 -16.61 2.83 3.60
N LEU A 4 -15.47 2.33 4.10
CA LEU A 4 -14.37 1.83 3.27
C LEU A 4 -14.78 0.64 2.40
N LYS A 5 -15.64 -0.25 2.90
CA LYS A 5 -16.16 -1.40 2.13
C LYS A 5 -17.07 -1.01 0.95
N LYS A 6 -17.50 0.24 0.87
CA LYS A 6 -18.32 0.75 -0.26
C LYS A 6 -17.47 1.41 -1.36
N GLU A 7 -16.20 1.64 -1.07
CA GLU A 7 -15.30 2.26 -2.02
C GLU A 7 -14.89 1.25 -3.09
N LYS A 8 -14.92 1.69 -4.35
CA LYS A 8 -14.53 0.84 -5.48
C LYS A 8 -13.02 0.75 -5.64
N THR A 9 -12.31 1.78 -5.22
CA THR A 9 -10.87 1.90 -5.38
C THR A 9 -10.26 2.36 -4.06
N LEU A 10 -9.25 1.66 -3.61
CA LEU A 10 -8.55 1.90 -2.34
C LEU A 10 -7.04 1.93 -2.56
N GLY A 11 -6.35 2.66 -1.71
CA GLY A 11 -4.91 2.51 -1.48
C GLY A 11 -4.69 1.85 -0.12
N LEU A 12 -3.75 0.91 -0.02
CA LEU A 12 -3.44 0.24 1.24
C LEU A 12 -1.93 0.10 1.41
N SER A 13 -1.44 0.43 2.60
CA SER A 13 -0.05 0.22 2.98
C SER A 13 0.04 -0.38 4.38
N PHE A 14 0.80 -1.46 4.52
CA PHE A 14 1.21 -1.95 5.82
C PHE A 14 2.49 -1.24 6.28
N ALA A 15 2.55 -0.92 7.56
CA ALA A 15 3.78 -0.55 8.22
C ALA A 15 4.29 -1.76 9.00
N GLY A 16 5.46 -2.25 8.63
CA GLY A 16 6.02 -3.45 9.25
C GLY A 16 7.46 -3.73 8.81
N THR A 17 8.09 -4.61 9.55
CA THR A 17 9.34 -5.29 9.18
C THR A 17 9.01 -6.62 8.50
N LYS A 18 10.05 -7.39 8.12
CA LYS A 18 9.86 -8.71 7.51
C LYS A 18 8.93 -9.62 8.33
N ASP A 19 9.02 -9.55 9.66
CA ASP A 19 8.34 -10.49 10.55
C ASP A 19 7.28 -9.85 11.46
N ASN A 20 7.05 -8.52 11.32
CA ASN A 20 6.19 -7.81 12.26
C ASN A 20 5.42 -6.65 11.62
N ILE A 21 4.11 -6.62 11.78
CA ILE A 21 3.24 -5.50 11.41
C ILE A 21 3.04 -4.62 12.65
N VAL A 22 3.25 -3.31 12.52
CA VAL A 22 2.97 -2.32 13.58
C VAL A 22 1.71 -1.50 13.29
N GLY A 23 1.25 -1.50 12.06
CA GLY A 23 0.02 -0.82 11.66
C GLY A 23 -0.30 -0.98 10.18
N MET A 24 -1.44 -0.43 9.79
CA MET A 24 -1.92 -0.41 8.42
C MET A 24 -2.62 0.91 8.13
N ALA A 25 -2.39 1.47 6.95
CA ALA A 25 -3.16 2.61 6.47
C ALA A 25 -4.01 2.25 5.25
N VAL A 26 -5.19 2.85 5.17
CA VAL A 26 -6.10 2.74 4.03
C VAL A 26 -6.45 4.14 3.56
N ALA A 27 -6.27 4.41 2.28
CA ALA A 27 -6.68 5.63 1.61
C ALA A 27 -7.92 5.40 0.75
N ALA A 28 -8.88 6.30 0.86
CA ALA A 28 -10.12 6.28 0.09
C ALA A 28 -10.52 7.72 -0.28
N GLY A 29 -10.65 8.02 -1.57
CA GLY A 29 -10.86 9.39 -2.03
C GLY A 29 -9.74 10.30 -1.53
N THR A 30 -10.10 11.32 -0.75
CA THR A 30 -9.15 12.29 -0.17
C THR A 30 -8.81 12.03 1.30
N LYS A 31 -9.24 10.89 1.85
CA LYS A 31 -9.09 10.55 3.27
C LYS A 31 -8.15 9.37 3.46
N GLY A 32 -7.30 9.49 4.49
CA GLY A 32 -6.47 8.40 4.99
C GLY A 32 -6.93 7.96 6.39
N TYR A 33 -6.84 6.67 6.65
CA TYR A 33 -7.18 6.05 7.92
C TYR A 33 -6.03 5.16 8.36
N TYR A 34 -5.52 5.39 9.56
CA TYR A 34 -4.46 4.57 10.14
C TYR A 34 -4.99 3.69 11.27
N PHE A 35 -4.57 2.44 11.27
CA PHE A 35 -4.94 1.41 12.23
C PHE A 35 -3.66 0.86 12.87
N PRO A 36 -3.28 1.32 14.08
CA PRO A 36 -2.11 0.78 14.78
C PRO A 36 -2.38 -0.61 15.33
N VAL A 37 -1.33 -1.43 15.43
CA VAL A 37 -1.37 -2.65 16.24
C VAL A 37 -1.21 -2.26 17.70
N ILE A 38 -2.31 -2.15 18.42
CA ILE A 38 -2.36 -1.73 19.83
C ILE A 38 -3.55 -2.36 20.54
N ASN A 39 -3.38 -2.79 21.79
CA ASN A 39 -4.42 -3.42 22.62
C ASN A 39 -5.09 -4.60 21.88
N PHE A 40 -6.37 -4.51 21.58
CA PHE A 40 -7.16 -5.53 20.89
C PHE A 40 -7.14 -5.43 19.36
N ILE A 41 -6.45 -4.42 18.79
CA ILE A 41 -6.18 -4.35 17.34
C ILE A 41 -4.93 -5.18 17.07
N THR A 42 -5.16 -6.45 16.75
CA THR A 42 -4.09 -7.42 16.47
C THR A 42 -3.67 -7.43 15.01
N LYS A 43 -2.54 -8.04 14.71
CA LYS A 43 -2.08 -8.28 13.33
C LYS A 43 -3.11 -9.06 12.52
N ASP A 44 -3.68 -10.11 13.10
CA ASP A 44 -4.71 -10.95 12.46
C ASP A 44 -5.99 -10.16 12.16
N LEU A 45 -6.35 -9.22 13.04
CA LEU A 45 -7.48 -8.33 12.79
C LEU A 45 -7.19 -7.41 11.59
N LEU A 46 -5.98 -6.86 11.47
CA LEU A 46 -5.59 -5.99 10.36
C LEU A 46 -5.50 -6.74 9.05
N THR A 47 -4.89 -7.93 9.02
CA THR A 47 -4.85 -8.76 7.81
C THR A 47 -6.22 -9.27 7.41
N GLY A 48 -7.07 -9.64 8.39
CA GLY A 48 -8.47 -9.97 8.15
C GLY A 48 -9.26 -8.80 7.55
N PHE A 49 -9.00 -7.60 8.03
CA PHE A 49 -9.64 -6.39 7.49
C PHE A 49 -9.14 -6.05 6.08
N ALA A 50 -7.83 -6.18 5.81
CA ALA A 50 -7.28 -6.01 4.47
C ALA A 50 -7.90 -7.00 3.47
N ASP A 51 -8.08 -8.25 3.88
CA ASP A 51 -8.75 -9.29 3.11
C ASP A 51 -10.21 -8.92 2.75
N GLU A 52 -10.98 -8.46 3.73
CA GLU A 52 -12.35 -7.99 3.50
C GLU A 52 -12.42 -6.77 2.57
N LEU A 53 -11.46 -5.85 2.67
CA LEU A 53 -11.39 -4.69 1.78
C LEU A 53 -11.05 -5.12 0.36
N ALA A 54 -10.06 -6.00 0.20
CA ALA A 54 -9.71 -6.56 -1.10
C ALA A 54 -10.88 -7.31 -1.74
N ALA A 55 -11.72 -8.01 -0.92
CA ALA A 55 -12.93 -8.69 -1.36
C ALA A 55 -14.03 -7.74 -1.84
N SER A 56 -14.10 -6.56 -1.27
CA SER A 56 -15.20 -5.63 -1.53
C SER A 56 -14.87 -4.58 -2.59
N CYS A 57 -13.61 -4.23 -2.80
CA CYS A 57 -13.21 -3.22 -3.78
C CYS A 57 -12.97 -3.82 -5.17
N LYS A 58 -13.07 -2.98 -6.20
CA LYS A 58 -12.73 -3.35 -7.58
C LYS A 58 -11.21 -3.32 -7.79
N THR A 59 -10.53 -2.35 -7.18
CA THR A 59 -9.09 -2.15 -7.34
C THR A 59 -8.49 -1.71 -6.02
N MET A 60 -7.41 -2.37 -5.62
CA MET A 60 -6.61 -2.01 -4.46
C MET A 60 -5.16 -1.75 -4.89
N TYR A 61 -4.73 -0.51 -4.79
CA TYR A 61 -3.36 -0.12 -5.05
C TYR A 61 -2.51 -0.26 -3.79
N VAL A 62 -1.36 -0.90 -3.93
CA VAL A 62 -0.38 -1.07 -2.85
C VAL A 62 0.99 -0.57 -3.30
N PRO A 63 1.81 -0.01 -2.39
CA PRO A 63 3.17 0.40 -2.72
C PRO A 63 4.06 -0.75 -3.18
N ASP A 64 3.89 -1.93 -2.57
CA ASP A 64 4.66 -3.16 -2.80
C ASP A 64 3.77 -4.39 -2.52
N ALA A 65 3.35 -5.07 -3.58
CA ALA A 65 2.49 -6.25 -3.46
C ALA A 65 3.23 -7.44 -2.84
N LYS A 66 4.54 -7.55 -3.01
CA LYS A 66 5.33 -8.63 -2.40
C LYS A 66 5.30 -8.52 -0.87
N GLN A 67 5.49 -7.32 -0.33
CA GLN A 67 5.37 -7.07 1.10
C GLN A 67 3.94 -7.33 1.58
N PHE A 68 2.94 -6.85 0.87
CA PHE A 68 1.53 -7.07 1.18
C PHE A 68 1.20 -8.57 1.25
N LEU A 69 1.54 -9.32 0.21
CA LEU A 69 1.27 -10.76 0.14
C LEU A 69 2.03 -11.55 1.21
N HIS A 70 3.25 -11.15 1.55
CA HIS A 70 4.01 -11.76 2.63
C HIS A 70 3.26 -11.69 3.96
N TYR A 71 2.78 -10.50 4.35
CA TYR A 71 1.98 -10.35 5.57
C TYR A 71 0.67 -11.13 5.53
N MET A 72 0.00 -11.16 4.37
CA MET A 72 -1.24 -11.91 4.22
C MET A 72 -1.01 -13.42 4.33
N THR A 73 0.06 -13.95 3.74
CA THR A 73 0.41 -15.38 3.77
C THR A 73 0.77 -15.84 5.18
N ASP A 74 1.55 -15.05 5.91
CA ASP A 74 2.00 -15.39 7.26
C ASP A 74 0.85 -15.42 8.28
N HIS A 75 -0.16 -14.57 8.07
CA HIS A 75 -1.30 -14.43 9.00
C HIS A 75 -2.57 -15.14 8.54
N LYS A 76 -2.69 -15.45 7.24
CA LYS A 76 -3.81 -16.19 6.64
C LYS A 76 -3.35 -17.09 5.49
N PRO A 77 -2.73 -18.25 5.75
CA PRO A 77 -2.18 -19.11 4.70
C PRO A 77 -3.23 -19.70 3.75
N GLN A 78 -4.51 -19.68 4.12
CA GLN A 78 -5.59 -20.29 3.34
C GLN A 78 -6.38 -19.19 2.60
N GLY A 79 -6.26 -19.16 1.27
CA GLY A 79 -7.12 -18.34 0.42
C GLY A 79 -6.47 -17.15 -0.28
N VAL A 80 -5.15 -17.03 -0.24
CA VAL A 80 -4.41 -15.94 -0.92
C VAL A 80 -4.48 -16.07 -2.46
N ASP A 81 -4.55 -17.29 -2.99
CA ASP A 81 -4.26 -17.55 -4.41
C ASP A 81 -5.31 -17.09 -5.42
N ALA A 82 -6.59 -17.12 -5.07
CA ALA A 82 -7.64 -16.86 -6.07
C ALA A 82 -8.11 -15.39 -6.09
N PHE A 83 -7.87 -14.67 -5.02
CA PHE A 83 -8.59 -13.43 -4.73
C PHE A 83 -7.79 -12.18 -5.13
N TYR A 84 -6.49 -12.15 -4.85
CA TYR A 84 -5.64 -10.98 -5.06
C TYR A 84 -5.29 -10.71 -6.53
N HIS A 85 -5.37 -11.72 -7.39
CA HIS A 85 -5.12 -11.56 -8.83
C HIS A 85 -6.08 -10.60 -9.54
N GLN A 86 -7.27 -10.35 -8.99
CA GLN A 86 -8.27 -9.52 -9.67
C GLN A 86 -8.27 -8.06 -9.22
N SER A 87 -8.03 -7.78 -7.94
CA SER A 87 -8.15 -6.43 -7.39
C SER A 87 -6.83 -5.76 -7.05
N LEU A 88 -5.79 -6.54 -6.72
CA LEU A 88 -4.51 -6.01 -6.29
C LEU A 88 -3.70 -5.43 -7.44
N ARG A 89 -3.15 -4.23 -7.25
CA ARG A 89 -2.25 -3.55 -8.19
C ARG A 89 -1.03 -3.04 -7.47
N ASP A 90 0.14 -3.48 -7.91
CA ASP A 90 1.45 -3.06 -7.39
C ASP A 90 1.94 -1.81 -8.11
N VAL A 91 1.99 -0.69 -7.40
CA VAL A 91 2.40 0.59 -7.98
C VAL A 91 3.89 0.59 -8.36
N SER A 92 4.74 -0.13 -7.62
CA SER A 92 6.16 -0.22 -7.91
C SER A 92 6.44 -1.05 -9.17
N ILE A 93 5.71 -2.14 -9.38
CA ILE A 93 5.80 -2.93 -10.63
C ILE A 93 5.33 -2.11 -11.82
N GLY A 94 4.22 -1.37 -11.66
CA GLY A 94 3.74 -0.48 -12.73
C GLY A 94 4.77 0.58 -13.11
N ALA A 95 5.40 1.22 -12.13
CA ALA A 95 6.48 2.19 -12.36
C ALA A 95 7.73 1.55 -13.00
N TYR A 96 8.08 0.33 -12.60
CA TYR A 96 9.17 -0.43 -13.21
C TYR A 96 8.92 -0.72 -14.70
N LEU A 97 7.70 -1.10 -15.06
CA LEU A 97 7.35 -1.39 -16.46
C LEU A 97 7.49 -0.13 -17.34
N LEU A 98 7.14 1.04 -16.80
CA LEU A 98 7.26 2.31 -17.53
C LEU A 98 8.70 2.84 -17.62
N ASP A 99 9.53 2.60 -16.61
CA ASP A 99 10.94 3.04 -16.59
C ASP A 99 11.83 2.00 -15.90
N PRO A 100 12.25 0.94 -16.61
CA PRO A 100 13.04 -0.15 -16.02
C PRO A 100 14.48 0.24 -15.66
N LEU A 101 14.96 1.41 -16.07
CA LEU A 101 16.34 1.83 -15.86
C LEU A 101 16.56 2.55 -14.52
N THR A 102 15.50 2.90 -13.81
CA THR A 102 15.59 3.69 -12.57
C THR A 102 16.22 2.94 -11.39
N GLY A 103 16.23 1.61 -11.39
CA GLY A 103 16.91 0.77 -10.40
C GLY A 103 16.19 0.57 -9.07
N SER A 104 15.36 1.51 -8.59
CA SER A 104 14.51 1.34 -7.39
C SER A 104 13.27 2.23 -7.46
N TYR A 105 12.15 1.72 -6.92
CA TYR A 105 10.82 2.33 -7.07
C TYR A 105 10.13 2.50 -5.70
N PRO A 106 10.75 3.19 -4.74
CA PRO A 106 10.08 3.49 -3.47
C PRO A 106 8.91 4.43 -3.72
N ILE A 107 7.87 4.31 -2.92
CA ILE A 107 6.61 5.05 -3.12
C ILE A 107 6.82 6.58 -3.09
N GLU A 108 7.80 7.07 -2.35
CA GLU A 108 8.15 8.49 -2.29
C GLU A 108 8.63 9.00 -3.66
N LYS A 109 9.45 8.22 -4.34
CA LYS A 109 9.93 8.56 -5.68
C LYS A 109 8.83 8.46 -6.73
N ILE A 110 7.99 7.44 -6.63
CA ILE A 110 6.80 7.28 -7.48
C ILE A 110 5.85 8.47 -7.32
N ALA A 111 5.61 8.92 -6.10
CA ALA A 111 4.79 10.11 -5.83
C ALA A 111 5.36 11.37 -6.46
N GLY A 112 6.68 11.54 -6.43
CA GLY A 112 7.37 12.64 -7.12
C GLY A 112 7.15 12.61 -8.63
N THR A 113 7.27 11.44 -9.23
CA THR A 113 7.17 11.27 -10.69
C THR A 113 5.74 11.36 -11.20
N TYR A 114 4.79 10.67 -10.58
CA TYR A 114 3.43 10.49 -11.11
C TYR A 114 2.37 11.38 -10.46
N ALA A 115 2.65 11.94 -9.29
CA ALA A 115 1.73 12.84 -8.59
C ALA A 115 2.31 14.24 -8.35
N SER A 116 3.56 14.50 -8.74
CA SER A 116 4.28 15.77 -8.46
C SER A 116 4.23 16.15 -6.98
N LYS A 117 4.34 15.15 -6.09
CA LYS A 117 4.32 15.30 -4.65
C LYS A 117 5.61 14.78 -4.04
N GLU A 118 6.32 15.66 -3.36
CA GLU A 118 7.46 15.26 -2.53
C GLU A 118 6.94 14.66 -1.23
N LEU A 119 7.25 13.39 -1.00
CA LEU A 119 6.97 12.70 0.25
C LEU A 119 8.28 12.44 0.97
N PRO A 120 8.37 12.72 2.27
CA PRO A 120 9.54 12.37 3.05
C PRO A 120 9.66 10.85 3.20
N SER A 121 10.88 10.35 3.09
CA SER A 121 11.17 8.94 3.35
C SER A 121 11.11 8.64 4.85
N TYR A 122 11.11 7.34 5.19
CA TYR A 122 11.26 6.91 6.59
C TYR A 122 12.50 7.51 7.25
N GLN A 123 13.62 7.52 6.53
CA GLN A 123 14.88 8.04 7.04
C GLN A 123 14.85 9.56 7.29
N ASP A 124 14.13 10.32 6.47
CA ASP A 124 13.96 11.76 6.65
C ASP A 124 13.17 12.08 7.91
N LEU A 125 12.14 11.28 8.23
CA LEU A 125 11.25 11.52 9.36
C LEU A 125 11.75 10.91 10.68
N PHE A 126 12.32 9.70 10.62
CA PHE A 126 12.62 8.89 11.81
C PHE A 126 14.10 8.52 11.92
N GLY A 127 14.92 8.85 10.92
CA GLY A 127 16.35 8.56 10.90
C GLY A 127 16.63 7.06 11.03
N LYS A 128 17.43 6.70 12.01
CA LYS A 128 17.79 5.31 12.33
C LYS A 128 16.91 4.68 13.43
N THR A 129 15.80 5.33 13.79
CA THR A 129 14.89 4.82 14.81
C THR A 129 14.29 3.50 14.34
N VAL A 130 14.26 2.49 15.19
CA VAL A 130 13.62 1.21 14.87
C VAL A 130 12.10 1.40 14.73
N LEU A 131 11.47 0.59 13.89
CA LEU A 131 10.09 0.77 13.48
C LEU A 131 9.11 0.79 14.66
N GLU A 132 9.30 -0.09 15.63
CA GLU A 132 8.45 -0.17 16.82
C GLU A 132 8.46 1.13 17.65
N MET A 133 9.62 1.78 17.74
CA MET A 133 9.73 3.07 18.42
C MET A 133 9.21 4.23 17.56
N ALA A 134 9.48 4.18 16.25
CA ALA A 134 8.94 5.17 15.31
C ALA A 134 7.42 5.15 15.27
N SER A 135 6.81 3.97 15.38
CA SER A 135 5.35 3.79 15.38
C SER A 135 4.63 4.48 16.55
N MET A 136 5.36 4.84 17.60
CA MET A 136 4.85 5.58 18.76
C MET A 136 4.94 7.11 18.55
N GLN A 137 5.59 7.58 17.51
CA GLN A 137 5.72 9.02 17.24
C GLN A 137 4.47 9.60 16.58
N PRO A 138 4.07 10.83 16.90
CA PRO A 138 2.83 11.43 16.39
C PRO A 138 2.75 11.57 14.86
N SER A 139 3.90 11.59 14.17
CA SER A 139 3.98 11.73 12.71
C SER A 139 3.89 10.40 11.96
N PHE A 140 3.91 9.28 12.68
CA PHE A 140 3.99 7.95 12.03
C PHE A 140 2.71 7.57 11.31
N ASP A 141 1.55 7.88 11.88
CA ASP A 141 0.25 7.65 11.25
C ASP A 141 0.11 8.40 9.93
N ALA A 142 0.50 9.67 9.91
CA ALA A 142 0.52 10.48 8.69
C ALA A 142 1.48 9.91 7.63
N TYR A 143 2.67 9.46 8.04
CA TYR A 143 3.64 8.82 7.15
C TYR A 143 3.04 7.59 6.44
N VAL A 144 2.43 6.67 7.18
CA VAL A 144 1.83 5.46 6.59
C VAL A 144 0.59 5.79 5.75
N CYS A 145 -0.24 6.74 6.17
CA CYS A 145 -1.36 7.24 5.38
C CYS A 145 -0.90 7.86 4.05
N HIS A 146 0.21 8.59 4.04
CA HIS A 146 0.76 9.15 2.80
C HIS A 146 1.22 8.07 1.83
N GLN A 147 1.77 6.96 2.30
CA GLN A 147 2.13 5.83 1.43
C GLN A 147 0.89 5.20 0.77
N ALA A 148 -0.17 4.95 1.54
CA ALA A 148 -1.43 4.43 1.00
C ALA A 148 -2.09 5.42 0.03
N ALA A 149 -2.08 6.71 0.34
CA ALA A 149 -2.60 7.77 -0.52
C ALA A 149 -1.80 7.89 -1.82
N ALA A 150 -0.47 7.84 -1.75
CA ALA A 150 0.39 7.87 -2.93
C ALA A 150 0.10 6.68 -3.86
N ALA A 151 -0.08 5.48 -3.32
CA ALA A 151 -0.47 4.32 -4.12
C ALA A 151 -1.82 4.54 -4.81
N LEU A 152 -2.81 5.07 -4.10
CA LEU A 152 -4.14 5.39 -4.64
C LEU A 152 -4.11 6.44 -5.75
N PHE A 153 -3.28 7.48 -5.62
CA PHE A 153 -3.19 8.56 -6.59
C PHE A 153 -2.33 8.21 -7.81
N CYS A 154 -1.19 7.53 -7.58
CA CYS A 154 -0.27 7.18 -8.66
C CYS A 154 -0.76 5.98 -9.48
N GLY A 155 -1.45 5.03 -8.86
CA GLY A 155 -1.90 3.80 -9.51
C GLY A 155 -2.70 4.06 -10.80
N PRO A 156 -3.78 4.85 -10.78
CA PRO A 156 -4.55 5.17 -12.00
C PRO A 156 -3.74 5.90 -13.07
N VAL A 157 -2.79 6.75 -12.68
CA VAL A 157 -1.91 7.47 -13.62
C VAL A 157 -0.99 6.49 -14.33
N ILE A 158 -0.39 5.58 -13.57
CA ILE A 158 0.47 4.52 -14.09
C ILE A 158 -0.31 3.57 -15.00
N GLU A 159 -1.50 3.12 -14.59
CA GLU A 159 -2.36 2.26 -15.43
C GLU A 159 -2.67 2.92 -16.78
N LYS A 160 -2.99 4.21 -16.78
CA LYS A 160 -3.27 4.95 -18.01
C LYS A 160 -2.05 5.00 -18.93
N GLN A 161 -0.85 5.26 -18.38
CA GLN A 161 0.37 5.28 -19.19
C GLN A 161 0.72 3.88 -19.73
N LEU A 162 0.51 2.82 -18.95
CA LEU A 162 0.69 1.44 -19.40
C LEU A 162 -0.32 1.06 -20.51
N GLU A 163 -1.52 1.61 -20.50
CA GLU A 163 -2.49 1.46 -21.60
C GLU A 163 -2.01 2.18 -22.86
N GLU A 164 -1.50 3.39 -22.73
CA GLU A 164 -0.97 4.17 -23.86
C GLU A 164 0.26 3.49 -24.50
N GLU A 165 1.04 2.71 -23.74
CA GLU A 165 2.20 1.96 -24.21
C GLU A 165 1.91 0.47 -24.53
N ASP A 166 0.64 0.05 -24.53
CA ASP A 166 0.18 -1.31 -24.81
C ASP A 166 0.76 -2.38 -23.87
N MET A 167 1.08 -1.98 -22.62
CA MET A 167 1.66 -2.85 -21.59
C MET A 167 0.65 -3.30 -20.51
N SER A 168 -0.62 -2.94 -20.62
CA SER A 168 -1.65 -3.26 -19.61
C SER A 168 -1.78 -4.74 -19.30
N ALA A 169 -1.57 -5.61 -20.31
CA ALA A 169 -1.67 -7.06 -20.12
C ALA A 169 -0.56 -7.65 -19.24
N LEU A 170 0.58 -6.98 -19.15
CA LEU A 170 1.69 -7.38 -18.28
C LEU A 170 1.47 -6.97 -16.82
N TYR A 171 0.64 -5.96 -16.60
CA TYR A 171 0.41 -5.38 -15.27
C TYR A 171 -0.83 -5.96 -14.57
N LYS A 172 -1.84 -6.36 -15.31
CA LYS A 172 -3.11 -6.93 -14.80
C LYS A 172 -3.01 -8.43 -14.62
#